data_640bff3fc8bd5b3c0daa8e1104dc7af1
#
_entry.id   640bff3fc8bd5b3c0daa8e1104dc7af1
#
_cell.length_a   1.000
_cell.length_b   1.000
_cell.length_c   1.000
_cell.angle_alpha   90.00
_cell.angle_beta   90.00
_cell.angle_gamma   90.00
#
_symmetry.space_group_name_H-M   'P 1'
#
loop_
_entity.id
_entity.type
_entity.pdbx_description
1 polymer ?
#
loop_
_entity_poly.entity_id
_entity_poly.type
_entity_poly.pdbx_seq_one_letter_code
_entity_poly.pdbx_strand_id
1 'polypeptide(L)'
;MECSGLIPGRRVLDLCTGSGFAAVAAAEMGCASVTAFDICPHAVDCTQGNAIVAGVDIDVREGSWIAALRCGPFEVVVANPPYVTTPPEDDIDVVSPGVGPSWAWNAGVDGRRVLDPLCASASNLLHDGGSLLLVQSALAGVHRSLDCLRSIGLDADVVAFERIPFGPVLTARAAWLEDIGLVPHGCREEELVVIRADKP
;
A
#
# COMPACT_ATOMS: atom_id res chain seq x y z
N MET A 1 -17.02 -9.87 -0.60
CA MET A 1 -17.25 -8.92 -1.72
C MET A 1 -16.24 -9.28 -2.81
N GLU A 2 -16.68 -9.73 -3.96
CA GLU A 2 -15.85 -10.34 -4.97
C GLU A 2 -15.14 -9.29 -5.81
N CYS A 3 -13.82 -9.09 -5.56
CA CYS A 3 -12.92 -8.45 -6.54
C CYS A 3 -12.57 -9.42 -7.69
N SER A 4 -13.27 -10.56 -7.80
CA SER A 4 -12.97 -11.67 -8.71
C SER A 4 -13.00 -11.30 -10.20
N GLY A 5 -13.63 -10.17 -10.55
CA GLY A 5 -13.67 -9.70 -11.94
C GLY A 5 -12.67 -8.57 -12.28
N LEU A 6 -11.91 -8.06 -11.29
CA LEU A 6 -11.06 -6.88 -11.49
C LEU A 6 -9.70 -7.23 -12.13
N ILE A 7 -9.13 -8.38 -11.79
CA ILE A 7 -7.75 -8.77 -12.12
C ILE A 7 -7.62 -9.55 -13.44
N PRO A 8 -8.50 -10.54 -13.76
CA PRO A 8 -8.28 -11.40 -14.93
C PRO A 8 -8.15 -10.61 -16.24
N GLY A 9 -7.08 -10.92 -16.99
CA GLY A 9 -6.79 -10.31 -18.28
C GLY A 9 -6.31 -8.85 -18.23
N ARG A 10 -6.10 -8.27 -17.06
CA ARG A 10 -5.69 -6.87 -16.87
C ARG A 10 -4.20 -6.72 -16.67
N ARG A 11 -3.66 -5.56 -17.02
CA ARG A 11 -2.31 -5.13 -16.68
C ARG A 11 -2.32 -4.57 -15.25
N VAL A 12 -1.61 -5.23 -14.35
CA VAL A 12 -1.59 -4.92 -12.92
C VAL A 12 -0.26 -4.26 -12.53
N LEU A 13 -0.33 -3.23 -11.71
CA LEU A 13 0.80 -2.63 -11.01
C LEU A 13 0.65 -2.91 -9.51
N ASP A 14 1.69 -3.46 -8.88
CA ASP A 14 1.81 -3.58 -7.42
C ASP A 14 2.86 -2.61 -6.90
N LEU A 15 2.45 -1.64 -6.08
CA LEU A 15 3.32 -0.62 -5.49
C LEU A 15 3.58 -0.89 -4.02
N CYS A 16 4.85 -0.71 -3.61
CA CYS A 16 5.33 -1.08 -2.29
C CYS A 16 5.10 -2.58 -2.05
N THR A 17 5.55 -3.37 -3.04
CA THR A 17 5.24 -4.80 -3.18
C THR A 17 5.73 -5.66 -2.01
N GLY A 18 6.81 -5.23 -1.30
CA GLY A 18 7.34 -5.92 -0.12
C GLY A 18 7.75 -7.36 -0.42
N SER A 19 6.95 -8.32 0.03
CA SER A 19 7.15 -9.75 -0.27
C SER A 19 6.61 -10.19 -1.62
N GLY A 20 5.93 -9.32 -2.37
CA GLY A 20 5.27 -9.67 -3.62
C GLY A 20 3.90 -10.35 -3.46
N PHE A 21 3.31 -10.33 -2.26
CA PHE A 21 2.07 -11.05 -1.98
C PHE A 21 0.94 -10.64 -2.96
N ALA A 22 0.73 -9.33 -3.15
CA ALA A 22 -0.34 -8.86 -4.04
C ALA A 22 0.00 -9.12 -5.52
N ALA A 23 1.27 -8.98 -5.91
CA ALA A 23 1.73 -9.28 -7.26
C ALA A 23 1.56 -10.75 -7.63
N VAL A 24 1.97 -11.67 -6.73
CA VAL A 24 1.80 -13.12 -6.93
C VAL A 24 0.31 -13.47 -7.01
N ALA A 25 -0.50 -12.97 -6.09
CA ALA A 25 -1.94 -13.21 -6.11
C ALA A 25 -2.59 -12.72 -7.42
N ALA A 26 -2.20 -11.54 -7.92
CA ALA A 26 -2.70 -11.02 -9.20
C ALA A 26 -2.31 -11.92 -10.39
N ALA A 27 -1.08 -12.44 -10.40
CA ALA A 27 -0.61 -13.36 -11.44
C ALA A 27 -1.40 -14.69 -11.40
N GLU A 28 -1.60 -15.26 -10.20
CA GLU A 28 -2.40 -16.49 -10.00
C GLU A 28 -3.87 -16.30 -10.40
N MET A 29 -4.42 -15.09 -10.26
CA MET A 29 -5.78 -14.74 -10.70
C MET A 29 -5.90 -14.58 -12.22
N GLY A 30 -4.81 -14.75 -12.98
CA GLY A 30 -4.83 -14.72 -14.44
C GLY A 30 -4.84 -13.31 -15.03
N CYS A 31 -4.14 -12.37 -14.44
CA CYS A 31 -3.89 -11.06 -15.06
C CYS A 31 -3.12 -11.20 -16.39
N ALA A 32 -3.15 -10.20 -17.24
CA ALA A 32 -2.37 -10.18 -18.49
C ALA A 32 -0.87 -9.99 -18.23
N SER A 33 -0.52 -9.17 -17.25
CA SER A 33 0.84 -8.94 -16.78
C SER A 33 0.85 -8.28 -15.41
N VAL A 34 1.90 -8.54 -14.62
CA VAL A 34 2.16 -7.83 -13.35
C VAL A 34 3.50 -7.11 -13.45
N THR A 35 3.50 -5.84 -13.09
CA THR A 35 4.72 -5.09 -12.78
C THR A 35 4.69 -4.73 -11.29
N ALA A 36 5.75 -5.04 -10.57
CA ALA A 36 5.86 -4.77 -9.13
C ALA A 36 7.01 -3.81 -8.84
N PHE A 37 6.77 -2.82 -7.98
CA PHE A 37 7.77 -1.85 -7.57
C PHE A 37 7.95 -1.82 -6.06
N ASP A 38 9.21 -1.77 -5.62
CA ASP A 38 9.58 -1.41 -4.27
C ASP A 38 10.87 -0.58 -4.29
N ILE A 39 11.02 0.34 -3.33
CA ILE A 39 12.26 1.13 -3.17
C ILE A 39 13.35 0.33 -2.44
N CYS A 40 12.99 -0.77 -1.80
CA CYS A 40 13.89 -1.64 -1.05
C CYS A 40 14.47 -2.74 -1.95
N PRO A 41 15.79 -2.80 -2.18
CA PRO A 41 16.39 -3.89 -2.94
C PRO A 41 16.07 -5.27 -2.36
N HIS A 42 16.02 -5.40 -1.02
CA HIS A 42 15.67 -6.67 -0.37
C HIS A 42 14.21 -7.09 -0.62
N ALA A 43 13.28 -6.12 -0.72
CA ALA A 43 11.90 -6.40 -1.10
C ALA A 43 11.82 -6.87 -2.55
N VAL A 44 12.58 -6.24 -3.45
CA VAL A 44 12.71 -6.65 -4.85
C VAL A 44 13.21 -8.11 -4.95
N ASP A 45 14.32 -8.43 -4.26
CA ASP A 45 14.87 -9.80 -4.22
C ASP A 45 13.85 -10.81 -3.64
N CYS A 46 13.14 -10.41 -2.56
CA CYS A 46 12.11 -11.24 -1.94
C CYS A 46 10.95 -11.51 -2.89
N THR A 47 10.43 -10.48 -3.56
CA THR A 47 9.36 -10.62 -4.55
C THR A 47 9.78 -11.52 -5.70
N GLN A 48 11.00 -11.36 -6.23
CA GLN A 48 11.53 -12.24 -7.29
C GLN A 48 11.61 -13.69 -6.83
N GLY A 49 12.12 -13.92 -5.61
CA GLY A 49 12.17 -15.26 -5.02
C GLY A 49 10.80 -15.90 -4.87
N ASN A 50 9.83 -15.16 -4.37
CA ASN A 50 8.46 -15.63 -4.20
C ASN A 50 7.75 -15.89 -5.54
N ALA A 51 7.98 -15.06 -6.55
CA ALA A 51 7.46 -15.29 -7.91
C ALA A 51 7.98 -16.60 -8.50
N ILE A 52 9.28 -16.90 -8.33
CA ILE A 52 9.89 -18.17 -8.75
C ILE A 52 9.24 -19.36 -8.03
N VAL A 53 9.06 -19.26 -6.71
CA VAL A 53 8.45 -20.33 -5.89
C VAL A 53 7.00 -20.57 -6.31
N ALA A 54 6.25 -19.50 -6.59
CA ALA A 54 4.86 -19.59 -7.07
C ALA A 54 4.75 -20.02 -8.54
N GLY A 55 5.85 -20.01 -9.30
CA GLY A 55 5.84 -20.35 -10.72
C GLY A 55 5.11 -19.32 -11.60
N VAL A 56 5.13 -18.06 -11.20
CA VAL A 56 4.48 -16.95 -11.92
C VAL A 56 5.52 -15.97 -12.48
N ASP A 57 5.15 -15.27 -13.55
CA ASP A 57 5.99 -14.24 -14.18
C ASP A 57 5.59 -12.86 -13.70
N ILE A 58 6.53 -12.13 -13.08
CA ILE A 58 6.34 -10.78 -12.54
C ILE A 58 7.54 -9.92 -12.93
N ASP A 59 7.28 -8.78 -13.53
CA ASP A 59 8.30 -7.76 -13.85
C ASP A 59 8.59 -6.95 -12.57
N VAL A 60 9.57 -7.38 -11.78
CA VAL A 60 9.93 -6.77 -10.50
C VAL A 60 11.02 -5.72 -10.69
N ARG A 61 10.77 -4.51 -10.21
CA ARG A 61 11.66 -3.35 -10.39
C ARG A 61 11.92 -2.60 -9.09
N GLU A 62 13.15 -2.15 -8.92
CA GLU A 62 13.49 -1.20 -7.86
C GLU A 62 13.03 0.22 -8.26
N GLY A 63 12.28 0.88 -7.36
CA GLY A 63 11.80 2.24 -7.55
C GLY A 63 10.48 2.54 -6.83
N SER A 64 10.09 3.81 -6.89
CA SER A 64 8.81 4.29 -6.35
C SER A 64 7.74 4.39 -7.46
N TRP A 65 6.52 4.83 -7.07
CA TRP A 65 5.45 5.16 -8.04
C TRP A 65 5.89 6.17 -9.11
N ILE A 66 6.88 7.05 -8.83
CA ILE A 66 7.41 7.99 -9.81
C ILE A 66 8.11 7.24 -10.96
N ALA A 67 8.79 6.13 -10.65
CA ALA A 67 9.39 5.27 -11.68
C ALA A 67 8.29 4.50 -12.44
N ALA A 68 7.25 4.05 -11.76
CA ALA A 68 6.11 3.35 -12.34
C ALA A 68 5.33 4.21 -13.35
N LEU A 69 5.27 5.54 -13.16
CA LEU A 69 4.67 6.48 -14.13
C LEU A 69 5.31 6.39 -15.54
N ARG A 70 6.55 5.91 -15.65
CA ARG A 70 7.24 5.74 -16.93
C ARG A 70 6.91 4.44 -17.64
N CYS A 71 6.22 3.53 -16.96
CA CYS A 71 5.84 2.21 -17.51
C CYS A 71 4.47 2.23 -18.20
N GLY A 72 3.83 3.42 -18.25
CA GLY A 72 2.53 3.67 -18.86
C GLY A 72 1.39 3.39 -17.89
N PRO A 73 0.16 3.78 -18.23
CA PRO A 73 -0.97 3.58 -17.36
C PRO A 73 -1.32 2.09 -17.24
N PHE A 74 -1.88 1.73 -16.08
CA PHE A 74 -2.28 0.36 -15.74
C PHE A 74 -3.80 0.29 -15.60
N GLU A 75 -4.36 -0.89 -15.84
CA GLU A 75 -5.80 -1.12 -15.67
C GLU A 75 -6.15 -1.35 -14.20
N VAL A 76 -5.22 -1.94 -13.44
CA VAL A 76 -5.36 -2.10 -11.98
C VAL A 76 -4.05 -1.71 -11.30
N VAL A 77 -4.16 -0.88 -10.27
CA VAL A 77 -3.06 -0.55 -9.37
C VAL A 77 -3.41 -1.05 -7.97
N VAL A 78 -2.52 -1.82 -7.37
CA VAL A 78 -2.61 -2.23 -5.97
C VAL A 78 -1.48 -1.55 -5.22
N ALA A 79 -1.75 -1.02 -4.04
CA ALA A 79 -0.74 -0.38 -3.20
C ALA A 79 -1.00 -0.65 -1.72
N ASN A 80 0.03 -1.12 -1.02
CA ASN A 80 0.07 -1.20 0.43
C ASN A 80 1.29 -0.41 0.92
N PRO A 81 1.25 0.93 0.86
CA PRO A 81 2.38 1.79 1.18
C PRO A 81 2.60 1.87 2.69
N PRO A 82 3.77 2.35 3.16
CA PRO A 82 3.95 2.75 4.55
C PRO A 82 2.87 3.74 4.99
N TYR A 83 2.20 3.45 6.12
CA TYR A 83 1.16 4.29 6.72
C TYR A 83 1.21 4.34 8.25
N VAL A 84 2.22 3.73 8.87
CA VAL A 84 2.29 3.68 10.33
C VAL A 84 2.71 5.03 10.88
N THR A 85 1.84 5.60 11.75
CA THR A 85 2.12 6.82 12.50
C THR A 85 3.35 6.64 13.38
N THR A 86 4.24 7.64 13.36
CA THR A 86 5.59 7.50 13.90
C THR A 86 5.94 8.70 14.77
N PRO A 87 6.33 8.50 16.06
CA PRO A 87 6.86 9.57 16.87
C PRO A 87 8.05 10.24 16.19
N PRO A 88 8.25 11.57 16.33
CA PRO A 88 9.36 12.27 15.70
C PRO A 88 10.74 11.70 16.08
N GLU A 89 10.89 11.24 17.32
CA GLU A 89 12.11 10.61 17.84
C GLU A 89 12.39 9.22 17.25
N ASP A 90 11.34 8.50 16.81
CA ASP A 90 11.43 7.18 16.19
C ASP A 90 11.49 7.26 14.64
N ASP A 91 11.37 8.46 14.08
CA ASP A 91 11.39 8.68 12.63
C ASP A 91 12.84 8.74 12.11
N ILE A 92 13.61 7.74 12.50
CA ILE A 92 15.00 7.54 12.12
C ILE A 92 15.05 6.29 11.23
N ASP A 93 15.80 6.38 10.14
CA ASP A 93 16.03 5.24 9.26
C ASP A 93 16.92 4.20 9.96
N VAL A 94 16.28 3.19 10.53
CA VAL A 94 16.94 2.06 11.18
C VAL A 94 16.59 0.78 10.46
N VAL A 95 17.61 -0.04 10.18
CA VAL A 95 17.41 -1.40 9.67
C VAL A 95 17.58 -2.36 10.85
N SER A 96 16.48 -3.03 11.23
CA SER A 96 16.51 -4.03 12.31
C SER A 96 16.67 -5.43 11.74
N PRO A 97 17.62 -6.23 12.26
CA PRO A 97 17.77 -7.62 11.81
C PRO A 97 16.47 -8.42 11.97
N GLY A 98 16.03 -9.08 10.88
CA GLY A 98 14.84 -9.92 10.87
C GLY A 98 13.49 -9.19 10.79
N VAL A 99 13.47 -7.83 10.88
CA VAL A 99 12.26 -7.01 10.76
C VAL A 99 12.29 -6.18 9.49
N GLY A 100 13.46 -5.74 9.07
CA GLY A 100 13.65 -4.90 7.90
C GLY A 100 13.87 -3.41 8.25
N PRO A 101 13.87 -2.54 7.25
CA PRO A 101 14.10 -1.11 7.45
C PRO A 101 12.85 -0.40 7.97
N SER A 102 13.01 0.50 8.94
CA SER A 102 11.91 1.23 9.58
C SER A 102 11.07 2.06 8.58
N TRP A 103 11.66 2.54 7.51
CA TRP A 103 10.95 3.27 6.45
C TRP A 103 9.98 2.40 5.62
N ALA A 104 10.04 1.05 5.77
CA ALA A 104 9.04 0.17 5.16
C ALA A 104 7.64 0.30 5.80
N TRP A 105 7.55 0.87 7.00
CA TRP A 105 6.26 1.11 7.70
C TRP A 105 6.12 2.53 8.24
N ASN A 106 7.23 3.24 8.61
CA ASN A 106 7.19 4.58 9.16
C ASN A 106 6.72 5.61 8.11
N ALA A 107 5.68 6.36 8.46
CA ALA A 107 5.09 7.32 7.54
C ALA A 107 4.85 8.71 8.15
N GLY A 108 5.67 9.09 9.14
CA GLY A 108 5.57 10.37 9.85
C GLY A 108 4.48 10.39 10.91
N VAL A 109 4.35 11.51 11.60
CA VAL A 109 3.48 11.67 12.78
C VAL A 109 1.98 11.46 12.48
N ASP A 110 1.57 11.58 11.24
CA ASP A 110 0.18 11.41 10.79
C ASP A 110 0.01 10.21 9.86
N GLY A 111 1.07 9.42 9.61
CA GLY A 111 1.02 8.26 8.71
C GLY A 111 0.86 8.62 7.23
N ARG A 112 1.09 9.88 6.83
CA ARG A 112 0.72 10.39 5.50
C ARG A 112 1.87 10.61 4.53
N ARG A 113 3.13 10.42 4.99
CA ARG A 113 4.34 10.72 4.17
C ARG A 113 4.31 10.10 2.77
N VAL A 114 3.79 8.87 2.65
CA VAL A 114 3.68 8.16 1.37
C VAL A 114 2.28 8.24 0.79
N LEU A 115 1.24 8.14 1.63
CA LEU A 115 -0.15 8.16 1.19
C LEU A 115 -0.53 9.44 0.43
N ASP A 116 -0.18 10.63 0.95
CA ASP A 116 -0.55 11.89 0.31
C ASP A 116 0.00 12.03 -1.11
N PRO A 117 1.33 11.91 -1.35
CA PRO A 117 1.87 12.03 -2.70
C PRO A 117 1.43 10.89 -3.62
N LEU A 118 1.21 9.67 -3.11
CA LEU A 118 0.69 8.57 -3.90
C LEU A 118 -0.75 8.84 -4.33
N CYS A 119 -1.65 9.23 -3.42
CA CYS A 119 -3.01 9.60 -3.74
C CYS A 119 -3.07 10.72 -4.78
N ALA A 120 -2.25 11.77 -4.62
CA ALA A 120 -2.19 12.88 -5.56
C ALA A 120 -1.72 12.47 -6.97
N SER A 121 -0.97 11.37 -7.09
CA SER A 121 -0.44 10.87 -8.37
C SER A 121 -1.29 9.75 -8.99
N ALA A 122 -2.30 9.24 -8.28
CA ALA A 122 -3.00 8.00 -8.61
C ALA A 122 -3.63 8.01 -10.02
N SER A 123 -4.26 9.13 -10.41
CA SER A 123 -4.89 9.24 -11.73
C SER A 123 -3.90 9.09 -12.89
N ASN A 124 -2.63 9.44 -12.68
CA ASN A 124 -1.57 9.31 -13.70
C ASN A 124 -1.06 7.86 -13.85
N LEU A 125 -1.29 7.02 -12.84
CA LEU A 125 -0.94 5.60 -12.89
C LEU A 125 -2.02 4.76 -13.57
N LEU A 126 -3.26 5.28 -13.63
CA LEU A 126 -4.43 4.56 -14.11
C LEU A 126 -4.74 4.87 -15.56
N HIS A 127 -5.05 3.82 -16.31
CA HIS A 127 -5.75 3.92 -17.59
C HIS A 127 -7.19 4.42 -17.37
N ASP A 128 -7.83 5.04 -18.36
CA ASP A 128 -9.25 5.36 -18.30
C ASP A 128 -10.05 4.06 -18.13
N GLY A 129 -10.97 4.02 -17.17
CA GLY A 129 -11.65 2.80 -16.74
C GLY A 129 -10.82 1.91 -15.80
N GLY A 130 -9.64 2.36 -15.38
CA GLY A 130 -8.78 1.64 -14.43
C GLY A 130 -9.14 1.86 -12.97
N SER A 131 -8.67 0.98 -12.08
CA SER A 131 -8.97 0.99 -10.65
C SER A 131 -7.70 0.95 -9.80
N LEU A 132 -7.67 1.77 -8.74
CA LEU A 132 -6.71 1.67 -7.64
C LEU A 132 -7.34 0.91 -6.46
N LEU A 133 -6.61 -0.02 -5.89
CA LEU A 133 -6.87 -0.63 -4.58
C LEU A 133 -5.78 -0.19 -3.61
N LEU A 134 -6.12 0.67 -2.66
CA LEU A 134 -5.20 1.23 -1.67
C LEU A 134 -5.50 0.68 -0.29
N VAL A 135 -4.50 0.05 0.34
CA VAL A 135 -4.56 -0.42 1.72
C VAL A 135 -3.96 0.62 2.65
N GLN A 136 -4.64 0.91 3.74
CA GLN A 136 -4.10 1.75 4.82
C GLN A 136 -4.76 1.45 6.17
N SER A 137 -4.10 1.86 7.26
CA SER A 137 -4.75 1.93 8.58
C SER A 137 -5.70 3.12 8.65
N ALA A 138 -6.82 2.95 9.36
CA ALA A 138 -7.73 4.05 9.69
C ALA A 138 -7.03 5.16 10.50
N LEU A 139 -6.00 4.82 11.24
CA LEU A 139 -5.19 5.77 12.01
C LEU A 139 -4.48 6.81 11.12
N ALA A 140 -4.25 6.48 9.84
CA ALA A 140 -3.66 7.41 8.86
C ALA A 140 -4.68 8.31 8.15
N GLY A 141 -5.95 8.34 8.61
CA GLY A 141 -6.96 9.28 8.12
C GLY A 141 -7.57 8.91 6.77
N VAL A 142 -8.51 7.96 6.77
CA VAL A 142 -9.20 7.44 5.57
C VAL A 142 -9.89 8.55 4.77
N HIS A 143 -10.60 9.45 5.44
CA HIS A 143 -11.30 10.55 4.77
C HIS A 143 -10.35 11.43 3.96
N ARG A 144 -9.14 11.67 4.46
CA ARG A 144 -8.13 12.47 3.75
C ARG A 144 -7.66 11.80 2.45
N SER A 145 -7.54 10.46 2.44
CA SER A 145 -7.26 9.72 1.20
C SER A 145 -8.43 9.79 0.22
N LEU A 146 -9.66 9.57 0.69
CA LEU A 146 -10.85 9.68 -0.14
C LEU A 146 -10.99 11.07 -0.77
N ASP A 147 -10.84 12.13 0.05
CA ASP A 147 -10.95 13.51 -0.43
C ASP A 147 -9.86 13.84 -1.47
N CYS A 148 -8.61 13.38 -1.23
CA CYS A 148 -7.52 13.55 -2.19
C CYS A 148 -7.83 12.84 -3.52
N LEU A 149 -8.22 11.57 -3.49
CA LEU A 149 -8.53 10.79 -4.69
C LEU A 149 -9.71 11.38 -5.46
N ARG A 150 -10.77 11.80 -4.78
CA ARG A 150 -11.93 12.46 -5.39
C ARG A 150 -11.57 13.82 -6.00
N SER A 151 -10.68 14.58 -5.34
CA SER A 151 -10.24 15.89 -5.83
C SER A 151 -9.48 15.85 -7.16
N ILE A 152 -8.88 14.69 -7.50
CA ILE A 152 -8.17 14.46 -8.76
C ILE A 152 -9.03 13.73 -9.80
N GLY A 153 -10.36 13.62 -9.56
CA GLY A 153 -11.33 13.10 -10.51
C GLY A 153 -11.56 11.60 -10.48
N LEU A 154 -11.15 10.91 -9.41
CA LEU A 154 -11.43 9.48 -9.23
C LEU A 154 -12.73 9.30 -8.41
N ASP A 155 -13.49 8.25 -8.71
CA ASP A 155 -14.61 7.81 -7.89
C ASP A 155 -14.07 6.86 -6.81
N ALA A 156 -14.05 7.30 -5.54
CA ALA A 156 -13.33 6.63 -4.47
C ALA A 156 -14.22 6.33 -3.27
N ASP A 157 -14.21 5.06 -2.82
CA ASP A 157 -14.94 4.59 -1.64
C ASP A 157 -14.15 3.51 -0.89
N VAL A 158 -14.49 3.34 0.41
CA VAL A 158 -14.03 2.18 1.20
C VAL A 158 -14.81 0.95 0.78
N VAL A 159 -14.14 -0.07 0.28
CA VAL A 159 -14.75 -1.31 -0.22
C VAL A 159 -14.60 -2.49 0.73
N ALA A 160 -13.63 -2.44 1.63
CA ALA A 160 -13.45 -3.45 2.68
C ALA A 160 -12.77 -2.82 3.89
N PHE A 161 -13.01 -3.42 5.05
CA PHE A 161 -12.28 -3.12 6.28
C PHE A 161 -12.19 -4.36 7.17
N GLU A 162 -11.16 -4.39 8.00
CA GLU A 162 -10.95 -5.44 9.00
C GLU A 162 -10.29 -4.86 10.24
N ARG A 163 -10.77 -5.28 11.42
CA ARG A 163 -10.12 -4.96 12.70
C ARG A 163 -9.15 -6.05 13.04
N ILE A 164 -7.91 -5.65 13.27
CA ILE A 164 -6.83 -6.55 13.61
C ILE A 164 -6.12 -6.08 14.89
N PRO A 165 -5.55 -6.99 15.69
CA PRO A 165 -4.68 -6.61 16.79
C PRO A 165 -3.49 -5.79 16.29
N PHE A 166 -3.02 -4.84 17.11
CA PHE A 166 -1.79 -4.12 16.81
C PHE A 166 -0.65 -5.08 16.53
N GLY A 167 0.03 -4.86 15.41
CA GLY A 167 1.32 -5.47 15.12
C GLY A 167 2.40 -4.98 16.10
N PRO A 168 3.62 -5.57 16.06
CA PRO A 168 4.69 -5.24 16.98
C PRO A 168 5.02 -3.75 17.06
N VAL A 169 5.02 -3.05 15.92
CA VAL A 169 5.34 -1.62 15.82
C VAL A 169 4.30 -0.77 16.54
N LEU A 170 3.01 -0.95 16.25
CA LEU A 170 1.93 -0.19 16.92
C LEU A 170 1.81 -0.57 18.40
N THR A 171 2.09 -1.82 18.75
CA THR A 171 2.13 -2.26 20.17
C THR A 171 3.20 -1.50 20.94
N ALA A 172 4.41 -1.35 20.38
CA ALA A 172 5.49 -0.59 21.00
C ALA A 172 5.16 0.91 21.13
N ARG A 173 4.33 1.45 20.24
CA ARG A 173 3.92 2.86 20.19
C ARG A 173 2.58 3.13 20.90
N ALA A 174 1.92 2.13 21.47
CA ALA A 174 0.56 2.26 21.97
C ALA A 174 0.39 3.39 22.99
N ALA A 175 1.33 3.55 23.94
CA ALA A 175 1.29 4.64 24.90
C ALA A 175 1.34 6.03 24.23
N TRP A 176 2.24 6.21 23.27
CA TRP A 176 2.33 7.45 22.53
C TRP A 176 1.06 7.75 21.71
N LEU A 177 0.47 6.73 21.07
CA LEU A 177 -0.78 6.88 20.32
C LEU A 177 -1.96 7.30 21.22
N GLU A 178 -1.99 6.79 22.47
CA GLU A 178 -2.93 7.21 23.51
C GLU A 178 -2.68 8.65 23.95
N ASP A 179 -1.41 9.02 24.20
CA ASP A 179 -1.01 10.35 24.67
C ASP A 179 -1.36 11.46 23.66
N ILE A 180 -1.22 11.19 22.35
CA ILE A 180 -1.63 12.13 21.29
C ILE A 180 -3.12 12.06 20.95
N GLY A 181 -3.89 11.19 21.61
CA GLY A 181 -5.33 11.04 21.44
C GLY A 181 -5.74 10.39 20.11
N LEU A 182 -4.81 9.70 19.43
CA LEU A 182 -5.10 9.01 18.16
C LEU A 182 -5.90 7.73 18.39
N VAL A 183 -5.71 7.08 19.53
CA VAL A 183 -6.49 5.91 19.95
C VAL A 183 -7.01 6.08 21.39
N PRO A 184 -8.12 5.46 21.75
CA PRO A 184 -8.60 5.41 23.13
C PRO A 184 -7.61 4.72 24.06
N HIS A 185 -7.60 5.10 25.34
CA HIS A 185 -6.77 4.44 26.36
C HIS A 185 -7.08 2.93 26.43
N GLY A 186 -6.02 2.11 26.41
CA GLY A 186 -6.12 0.65 26.41
C GLY A 186 -6.46 0.02 25.06
N CYS A 187 -6.58 0.80 23.99
CA CYS A 187 -6.78 0.27 22.64
C CYS A 187 -5.56 -0.51 22.17
N ARG A 188 -5.77 -1.70 21.59
CA ARG A 188 -4.72 -2.57 21.04
C ARG A 188 -5.14 -3.19 19.71
N GLU A 189 -6.05 -2.53 19.02
CA GLU A 189 -6.54 -2.93 17.70
C GLU A 189 -6.52 -1.73 16.75
N GLU A 190 -6.29 -2.00 15.48
CA GLU A 190 -6.45 -1.04 14.41
C GLU A 190 -7.46 -1.56 13.38
N GLU A 191 -8.02 -0.65 12.62
CA GLU A 191 -8.85 -0.99 11.48
C GLU A 191 -8.04 -0.77 10.20
N LEU A 192 -7.79 -1.84 9.45
CA LEU A 192 -7.28 -1.75 8.09
C LEU A 192 -8.45 -1.54 7.14
N VAL A 193 -8.26 -0.67 6.17
CA VAL A 193 -9.25 -0.40 5.13
C VAL A 193 -8.65 -0.60 3.75
N VAL A 194 -9.49 -1.03 2.82
CA VAL A 194 -9.20 -1.02 1.39
C VAL A 194 -10.06 0.05 0.75
N ILE A 195 -9.42 1.06 0.18
CA ILE A 195 -10.05 2.08 -0.65
C ILE A 195 -9.94 1.61 -2.10
N ARG A 196 -11.07 1.61 -2.82
CA ARG A 196 -11.10 1.50 -4.26
C ARG A 196 -11.33 2.87 -4.85
N ALA A 197 -10.56 3.23 -5.88
CA ALA A 197 -10.72 4.46 -6.62
C ALA A 197 -10.70 4.17 -8.12
N ASP A 198 -11.80 4.46 -8.78
CA ASP A 198 -12.01 4.18 -10.20
C ASP A 198 -11.81 5.47 -11.03
N LYS A 199 -11.07 5.35 -12.11
CA LYS A 199 -10.90 6.44 -13.09
C LYS A 199 -11.99 6.31 -14.14
N PRO A 200 -12.84 7.33 -14.32
CA PRO A 200 -13.89 7.32 -15.33
C PRO A 200 -13.37 7.19 -16.76
#